data_c7e4a862411ffc795b51d6d6e13c52a2
#
_entry.id   c7e4a862411ffc795b51d6d6e13c52a2
#
_cell.length_a   1.000
_cell.length_b   1.000
_cell.length_c   1.000
_cell.angle_alpha   90.00
_cell.angle_beta   90.00
_cell.angle_gamma   90.00
#
_symmetry.space_group_name_H-M   'P 1'
#
loop_
_entity.id
_entity.type
_entity.pdbx_description
1 polymer ?
#
loop_
_entity_poly.entity_id
_entity_poly.type
_entity_poly.pdbx_seq_one_letter_code
_entity_poly.pdbx_strand_id
1 'polypeptide(L)'
;SQGGSFYDAIFCMERYGLVPEGLMPYPITPYGDSLFNFTNFFPPMEAYIKAISTSDSKKINPIWKKNVQNMLDNYFGECPTEFEYKGKKYTPQSFVKDYLKLDPNDYVSLTSYTHHPFYSSFVLEIQDNWRWATSYNLPLDEFMRVMEESVKNGWTFAWGADVSEDGFSRRTGKNKCVATVPDTKASA
;
A
#
# COMPACT_ATOMS: atom_id res chain seq x y z
N SER A 1 -11.12 2.56 -6.30
CA SER A 1 -10.29 1.35 -6.20
C SER A 1 -10.01 1.04 -4.75
N GLN A 2 -10.06 -0.23 -4.36
CA GLN A 2 -9.70 -0.72 -3.02
C GLN A 2 -8.28 -1.29 -2.99
N GLY A 3 -7.60 -1.32 -4.11
CA GLY A 3 -6.24 -1.79 -4.26
C GLY A 3 -5.20 -0.69 -4.10
N GLY A 4 -3.94 -1.07 -4.15
CA GLY A 4 -2.78 -0.21 -4.09
C GLY A 4 -1.49 -1.02 -4.16
N SER A 5 -0.37 -0.34 -4.26
CA SER A 5 0.96 -0.94 -4.24
C SER A 5 1.69 -0.63 -2.93
N PHE A 6 2.69 -1.41 -2.59
CA PHE A 6 3.56 -1.09 -1.45
C PHE A 6 4.25 0.27 -1.60
N TYR A 7 4.50 0.70 -2.84
CA TYR A 7 5.10 2.00 -3.10
C TYR A 7 4.17 3.18 -2.75
N ASP A 8 2.86 2.93 -2.63
CA ASP A 8 1.92 3.92 -2.11
C ASP A 8 2.16 4.25 -0.63
N ALA A 9 2.65 3.27 0.15
CA ALA A 9 3.06 3.50 1.53
C ALA A 9 4.26 4.46 1.61
N ILE A 10 5.23 4.32 0.70
CA ILE A 10 6.38 5.23 0.61
C ILE A 10 5.92 6.65 0.25
N PHE A 11 5.00 6.78 -0.70
CA PHE A 11 4.41 8.07 -1.04
C PHE A 11 3.67 8.71 0.14
N CYS A 12 2.89 7.92 0.90
CA CYS A 12 2.21 8.42 2.09
C CYS A 12 3.20 8.86 3.17
N MET A 13 4.25 8.08 3.39
CA MET A 13 5.33 8.40 4.32
C MET A 13 6.02 9.72 3.96
N GLU A 14 6.35 9.92 2.68
CA GLU A 14 6.96 11.15 2.18
C GLU A 14 6.05 12.36 2.40
N ARG A 15 4.79 12.23 2.02
CA ARG A 15 3.87 13.36 1.97
C ARG A 15 3.24 13.69 3.32
N TYR A 16 2.88 12.68 4.10
CA TYR A 16 2.09 12.82 5.31
C TYR A 16 2.85 12.44 6.58
N GLY A 17 3.96 11.74 6.43
CA GLY A 17 4.71 11.20 7.56
C GLY A 17 4.07 9.91 8.12
N LEU A 18 4.52 9.54 9.32
CA LEU A 18 4.01 8.37 10.05
C LEU A 18 3.72 8.72 11.50
N VAL A 19 2.79 7.98 12.08
CA VAL A 19 2.41 8.07 13.50
C VAL A 19 2.58 6.67 14.12
N PRO A 20 3.10 6.55 15.35
CA PRO A 20 3.16 5.27 16.05
C PRO A 20 1.77 4.65 16.23
N GLU A 21 1.65 3.33 16.06
CA GLU A 21 0.39 2.60 16.22
C GLU A 21 -0.29 2.85 17.57
N GLY A 22 0.48 3.03 18.65
CA GLY A 22 -0.07 3.33 19.97
C GLY A 22 -0.84 4.65 20.05
N LEU A 23 -0.66 5.58 19.12
CA LEU A 23 -1.38 6.85 19.04
C LEU A 23 -2.54 6.80 18.04
N MET A 24 -2.45 5.94 17.04
CA MET A 24 -3.53 5.65 16.10
C MET A 24 -3.65 4.13 15.97
N PRO A 25 -4.16 3.45 16.99
CA PRO A 25 -4.29 2.00 16.95
C PRO A 25 -5.25 1.60 15.83
N TYR A 26 -4.96 0.44 15.23
CA TYR A 26 -5.86 -0.14 14.24
C TYR A 26 -7.28 -0.19 14.81
N PRO A 27 -8.29 0.36 14.11
CA PRO A 27 -9.60 0.56 14.70
C PRO A 27 -10.23 -0.77 15.09
N ILE A 28 -10.60 -0.84 16.36
CA ILE A 28 -11.44 -1.90 16.90
C ILE A 28 -12.87 -1.57 16.49
N THR A 29 -13.62 -2.56 15.98
CA THR A 29 -15.01 -2.32 15.64
C THR A 29 -15.81 -1.93 16.89
N PRO A 30 -16.91 -1.18 16.77
CA PRO A 30 -17.77 -0.84 17.91
C PRO A 30 -18.30 -2.06 18.68
N TYR A 31 -18.19 -3.25 18.08
CA TYR A 31 -18.65 -4.51 18.65
C TYR A 31 -17.54 -5.32 19.34
N GLY A 32 -16.33 -4.75 19.47
CA GLY A 32 -15.21 -5.39 20.16
C GLY A 32 -14.43 -6.42 19.32
N ASP A 33 -14.73 -6.53 18.02
CA ASP A 33 -13.94 -7.39 17.13
C ASP A 33 -12.52 -6.85 17.00
N SER A 34 -11.55 -7.74 17.02
CA SER A 34 -10.13 -7.40 16.89
C SER A 34 -9.71 -7.02 15.45
N LEU A 35 -10.62 -7.16 14.49
CA LEU A 35 -10.39 -6.83 13.09
C LEU A 35 -11.36 -5.75 12.62
N PHE A 36 -10.83 -4.76 11.92
CA PHE A 36 -11.65 -3.71 11.33
C PHE A 36 -12.57 -4.27 10.25
N ASN A 37 -13.87 -4.05 10.42
CA ASN A 37 -14.86 -4.46 9.44
C ASN A 37 -15.10 -3.36 8.41
N PHE A 38 -14.43 -3.46 7.26
CA PHE A 38 -14.56 -2.52 6.16
C PHE A 38 -15.97 -2.51 5.51
N THR A 39 -16.82 -3.48 5.81
CA THR A 39 -18.20 -3.54 5.29
C THR A 39 -19.02 -2.31 5.66
N ASN A 40 -18.78 -1.72 6.82
CA ASN A 40 -19.49 -0.54 7.27
C ASN A 40 -18.83 0.77 6.79
N PHE A 41 -17.60 0.73 6.30
CA PHE A 41 -16.85 1.89 5.85
C PHE A 41 -16.90 2.09 4.33
N PHE A 42 -16.52 1.08 3.55
CA PHE A 42 -16.42 1.22 2.10
C PHE A 42 -17.75 1.51 1.39
N PRO A 43 -18.86 0.78 1.61
CA PRO A 43 -20.08 1.03 0.87
C PRO A 43 -20.65 2.44 1.06
N PRO A 44 -20.72 3.02 2.26
CA PRO A 44 -21.15 4.41 2.44
C PRO A 44 -20.22 5.42 1.77
N MET A 45 -18.89 5.20 1.87
CA MET A 45 -17.89 6.06 1.24
C MET A 45 -18.02 6.02 -0.29
N GLU A 46 -18.11 4.84 -0.87
CA GLU A 46 -18.28 4.65 -2.32
C GLU A 46 -19.59 5.27 -2.81
N ALA A 47 -20.69 5.06 -2.10
CA ALA A 47 -21.98 5.66 -2.43
C ALA A 47 -21.90 7.20 -2.42
N TYR A 48 -21.25 7.77 -1.42
CA TYR A 48 -21.06 9.20 -1.32
C TYR A 48 -20.22 9.75 -2.49
N ILE A 49 -19.07 9.14 -2.77
CA ILE A 49 -18.19 9.54 -3.88
C ILE A 49 -18.90 9.39 -5.23
N LYS A 50 -19.63 8.27 -5.42
CA LYS A 50 -20.41 8.04 -6.63
C LYS A 50 -21.48 9.11 -6.83
N ALA A 51 -22.23 9.46 -5.79
CA ALA A 51 -23.27 10.50 -5.87
C ALA A 51 -22.69 11.87 -6.28
N ILE A 52 -21.48 12.19 -5.80
CA ILE A 52 -20.78 13.44 -6.16
C ILE A 52 -20.30 13.39 -7.62
N SER A 53 -19.68 12.28 -8.03
CA SER A 53 -19.07 12.13 -9.36
C SER A 53 -20.10 12.04 -10.49
N THR A 54 -21.30 11.55 -10.19
CA THR A 54 -22.42 11.44 -11.16
C THR A 54 -23.42 12.60 -11.08
N SER A 55 -23.14 13.60 -10.25
CA SER A 55 -23.96 14.81 -10.15
C SER A 55 -23.93 15.61 -11.45
N ASP A 56 -25.08 16.06 -11.91
CA ASP A 56 -25.23 16.94 -13.08
C ASP A 56 -24.64 18.34 -12.89
N SER A 57 -24.07 18.61 -11.72
CA SER A 57 -23.43 19.89 -11.43
C SER A 57 -22.15 20.07 -12.24
N LYS A 58 -22.10 21.16 -13.02
CA LYS A 58 -20.89 21.54 -13.78
C LYS A 58 -19.67 21.84 -12.89
N LYS A 59 -19.87 22.00 -11.58
CA LYS A 59 -18.81 22.24 -10.59
C LYS A 59 -19.11 21.43 -9.33
N ILE A 60 -18.18 20.56 -8.97
CA ILE A 60 -18.25 19.81 -7.71
C ILE A 60 -17.99 20.79 -6.57
N ASN A 61 -18.92 20.86 -5.60
CA ASN A 61 -18.75 21.69 -4.41
C ASN A 61 -17.58 21.14 -3.58
N PRO A 62 -16.54 21.95 -3.28
CA PRO A 62 -15.34 21.49 -2.57
C PRO A 62 -15.59 20.97 -1.15
N ILE A 63 -16.78 21.17 -0.59
CA ILE A 63 -17.17 20.64 0.73
C ILE A 63 -17.06 19.12 0.80
N TRP A 64 -17.10 18.41 -0.33
CA TRP A 64 -16.98 16.96 -0.36
C TRP A 64 -15.69 16.46 0.28
N LYS A 65 -14.58 17.21 0.12
CA LYS A 65 -13.29 16.85 0.73
C LYS A 65 -13.38 16.82 2.24
N LYS A 66 -14.04 17.83 2.83
CA LYS A 66 -14.26 17.89 4.28
C LYS A 66 -15.17 16.76 4.76
N ASN A 67 -16.19 16.43 4.00
CA ASN A 67 -17.09 15.32 4.34
C ASN A 67 -16.35 13.98 4.30
N VAL A 68 -15.51 13.74 3.28
CA VAL A 68 -14.66 12.54 3.22
C VAL A 68 -13.69 12.50 4.42
N GLN A 69 -13.04 13.62 4.74
CA GLN A 69 -12.15 13.71 5.90
C GLN A 69 -12.90 13.37 7.18
N ASN A 70 -14.06 13.95 7.42
CA ASN A 70 -14.87 13.65 8.59
C ASN A 70 -15.28 12.16 8.67
N MET A 71 -15.58 11.53 7.53
CA MET A 71 -15.87 10.09 7.49
C MET A 71 -14.64 9.27 7.88
N LEU A 72 -13.46 9.63 7.39
CA LEU A 72 -12.20 8.98 7.76
C LEU A 72 -11.90 9.16 9.25
N ASP A 73 -12.01 10.38 9.77
CA ASP A 73 -11.73 10.71 11.17
C ASP A 73 -12.69 9.97 12.13
N ASN A 74 -13.96 9.80 11.72
CA ASN A 74 -14.95 9.04 12.50
C ASN A 74 -14.62 7.53 12.58
N TYR A 75 -14.00 6.97 11.54
CA TYR A 75 -13.69 5.54 11.48
C TYR A 75 -12.30 5.21 12.00
N PHE A 76 -11.32 6.08 11.76
CA PHE A 76 -9.90 5.81 12.02
C PHE A 76 -9.32 6.70 13.13
N GLY A 77 -10.07 7.71 13.59
CA GLY A 77 -9.55 8.74 14.49
C GLY A 77 -8.88 9.88 13.74
N GLU A 78 -8.79 11.02 14.40
CA GLU A 78 -8.08 12.18 13.86
C GLU A 78 -6.56 11.96 13.91
N CYS A 79 -5.89 12.16 12.77
CA CYS A 79 -4.44 12.07 12.72
C CYS A 79 -3.83 13.26 13.49
N PRO A 80 -2.98 13.02 14.51
CA PRO A 80 -2.37 14.10 15.28
C PRO A 80 -1.40 14.90 14.40
N THR A 81 -1.46 16.21 14.51
CA THR A 81 -0.49 17.11 13.87
C THR A 81 0.86 17.14 14.59
N GLU A 82 0.83 16.91 15.90
CA GLU A 82 2.00 16.78 16.77
C GLU A 82 1.73 15.72 17.83
N PHE A 83 2.75 15.02 18.26
CA PHE A 83 2.66 14.02 19.32
C PHE A 83 3.97 13.88 20.08
N GLU A 84 3.90 13.33 21.28
CA GLU A 84 5.08 12.96 22.05
C GLU A 84 5.37 11.47 21.92
N TYR A 85 6.63 11.14 21.66
CA TYR A 85 7.10 9.77 21.62
C TYR A 85 8.47 9.67 22.31
N LYS A 86 8.57 8.81 23.31
CA LYS A 86 9.78 8.62 24.13
C LYS A 86 10.35 9.94 24.67
N GLY A 87 9.48 10.83 25.18
CA GLY A 87 9.86 12.08 25.81
C GLY A 87 10.29 13.20 24.84
N LYS A 88 10.08 13.01 23.54
CA LYS A 88 10.37 14.04 22.51
C LYS A 88 9.14 14.30 21.66
N LYS A 89 8.92 15.57 21.31
CA LYS A 89 7.84 15.99 20.41
C LYS A 89 8.21 15.80 18.95
N TYR A 90 7.25 15.33 18.18
CA TYR A 90 7.37 15.12 16.73
C TYR A 90 6.10 15.56 16.00
N THR A 91 6.26 15.98 14.77
CA THR A 91 5.21 15.91 13.75
C THR A 91 5.31 14.56 13.04
N PRO A 92 4.27 14.10 12.33
CA PRO A 92 4.37 12.87 11.55
C PRO A 92 5.58 12.83 10.60
N GLN A 93 5.90 13.95 9.95
CA GLN A 93 7.06 14.06 9.05
C GLN A 93 8.39 14.03 9.80
N SER A 94 8.50 14.77 10.91
CA SER A 94 9.74 14.75 11.69
C SER A 94 9.98 13.39 12.37
N PHE A 95 8.94 12.66 12.68
CA PHE A 95 9.06 11.30 13.20
C PHE A 95 9.71 10.35 12.20
N VAL A 96 9.32 10.42 10.93
CA VAL A 96 9.96 9.64 9.85
C VAL A 96 11.43 10.01 9.72
N LYS A 97 11.73 11.30 9.60
CA LYS A 97 13.07 11.80 9.34
C LYS A 97 14.02 11.64 10.53
N ASP A 98 13.59 12.08 11.72
CA ASP A 98 14.50 12.27 12.86
C ASP A 98 14.54 11.03 13.77
N TYR A 99 13.42 10.31 13.91
CA TYR A 99 13.34 9.13 14.77
C TYR A 99 13.53 7.84 13.99
N LEU A 100 12.74 7.61 12.93
CA LEU A 100 12.85 6.39 12.12
C LEU A 100 14.06 6.42 11.19
N LYS A 101 14.53 7.62 10.82
CA LYS A 101 15.64 7.83 9.87
C LYS A 101 15.40 7.14 8.52
N LEU A 102 14.15 7.17 8.07
CA LEU A 102 13.76 6.66 6.76
C LEU A 102 13.78 7.78 5.73
N ASP A 103 14.41 7.53 4.59
CA ASP A 103 14.37 8.41 3.43
C ASP A 103 13.50 7.76 2.35
N PRO A 104 12.37 8.37 1.95
CA PRO A 104 11.54 7.86 0.86
C PRO A 104 12.30 7.65 -0.46
N ASN A 105 13.39 8.39 -0.69
CA ASN A 105 14.20 8.28 -1.89
C ASN A 105 15.11 7.03 -1.93
N ASP A 106 15.26 6.34 -0.80
CA ASP A 106 16.02 5.09 -0.74
C ASP A 106 15.22 3.89 -1.30
N TYR A 107 13.95 4.10 -1.65
CA TYR A 107 13.06 3.05 -2.12
C TYR A 107 12.83 3.17 -3.62
N VAL A 108 12.87 2.02 -4.29
CA VAL A 108 12.61 1.91 -5.73
C VAL A 108 11.58 0.81 -5.98
N SER A 109 10.66 1.07 -6.91
CA SER A 109 9.74 0.05 -7.43
C SER A 109 10.38 -0.64 -8.63
N LEU A 110 10.56 -1.95 -8.54
CA LEU A 110 11.13 -2.78 -9.60
C LEU A 110 10.07 -3.71 -10.18
N THR A 111 10.24 -4.05 -11.44
CA THR A 111 9.36 -4.99 -12.15
C THR A 111 10.14 -5.72 -13.25
N SER A 112 9.54 -6.77 -13.83
CA SER A 112 10.11 -7.50 -14.96
C SER A 112 9.02 -7.85 -15.96
N TYR A 113 8.90 -7.05 -17.02
CA TYR A 113 7.94 -7.24 -18.10
C TYR A 113 8.58 -7.13 -19.47
N THR A 114 8.30 -8.11 -20.33
CA THR A 114 8.90 -8.19 -21.68
C THR A 114 8.25 -7.27 -22.71
N HIS A 115 7.06 -6.73 -22.44
CA HIS A 115 6.34 -5.84 -23.36
C HIS A 115 6.77 -4.36 -23.25
N HIS A 116 7.67 -4.05 -22.33
CA HIS A 116 8.33 -2.74 -22.21
C HIS A 116 9.85 -2.89 -22.27
N PRO A 117 10.57 -1.86 -22.73
CA PRO A 117 12.03 -1.90 -22.75
C PRO A 117 12.61 -2.14 -21.35
N PHE A 118 13.59 -3.01 -21.28
CA PHE A 118 14.37 -3.17 -20.05
C PHE A 118 15.24 -1.93 -19.77
N TYR A 119 15.66 -1.77 -18.55
CA TYR A 119 16.49 -0.66 -18.06
C TYR A 119 15.84 0.72 -18.26
N SER A 120 14.53 0.76 -18.22
CA SER A 120 13.72 1.97 -18.31
C SER A 120 12.56 1.93 -17.32
N SER A 121 12.04 3.08 -16.96
CA SER A 121 10.84 3.16 -16.13
C SER A 121 9.60 3.28 -17.00
N PHE A 122 8.53 2.59 -16.60
CA PHE A 122 7.21 2.72 -17.22
C PHE A 122 6.10 2.67 -16.17
N VAL A 123 4.92 3.10 -16.55
CA VAL A 123 3.73 3.00 -15.71
C VAL A 123 3.06 1.66 -15.97
N LEU A 124 2.91 0.86 -14.92
CA LEU A 124 2.13 -0.37 -15.00
C LEU A 124 0.63 -0.01 -14.97
N GLU A 125 -0.06 -0.24 -16.08
CA GLU A 125 -1.46 0.16 -16.31
C GLU A 125 -2.45 -0.84 -15.70
N ILE A 126 -2.41 -1.00 -14.38
CA ILE A 126 -3.34 -1.81 -13.61
C ILE A 126 -4.13 -0.94 -12.63
N GLN A 127 -5.30 -1.42 -12.21
CA GLN A 127 -6.18 -0.65 -11.30
C GLN A 127 -5.52 -0.30 -9.98
N ASP A 128 -4.66 -1.16 -9.47
CA ASP A 128 -3.95 -0.95 -8.21
C ASP A 128 -2.90 0.15 -8.30
N ASN A 129 -2.41 0.46 -9.49
CA ASN A 129 -1.52 1.60 -9.72
C ASN A 129 -2.33 2.89 -10.00
N TRP A 130 -3.26 3.23 -9.11
CA TRP A 130 -4.15 4.38 -9.25
C TRP A 130 -3.42 5.73 -9.29
N ARG A 131 -2.19 5.80 -8.83
CA ARG A 131 -1.34 7.01 -8.88
C ARG A 131 -0.55 7.14 -10.16
N TRP A 132 -0.57 6.16 -11.05
CA TRP A 132 0.28 6.11 -12.24
C TRP A 132 1.77 6.20 -11.90
N ALA A 133 2.15 5.58 -10.80
CA ALA A 133 3.54 5.51 -10.39
C ALA A 133 4.35 4.64 -11.37
N THR A 134 5.60 5.01 -11.57
CA THR A 134 6.52 4.26 -12.44
C THR A 134 7.24 3.17 -11.68
N SER A 135 7.53 2.08 -12.36
CA SER A 135 8.43 1.01 -11.90
C SER A 135 9.59 0.86 -12.88
N TYR A 136 10.78 0.59 -12.38
CA TYR A 136 11.96 0.35 -13.21
C TYR A 136 11.97 -1.11 -13.67
N ASN A 137 12.13 -1.33 -14.97
CA ASN A 137 12.00 -2.63 -15.61
C ASN A 137 13.35 -3.32 -15.80
N LEU A 138 13.48 -4.52 -15.25
CA LEU A 138 14.70 -5.32 -15.35
C LEU A 138 14.42 -6.65 -16.07
N PRO A 139 15.42 -7.25 -16.74
CA PRO A 139 15.35 -8.65 -17.13
C PRO A 139 15.08 -9.54 -15.92
N LEU A 140 14.34 -10.64 -16.10
CA LEU A 140 13.91 -11.49 -14.99
C LEU A 140 15.09 -12.03 -14.17
N ASP A 141 16.17 -12.43 -14.82
CA ASP A 141 17.36 -12.95 -14.12
C ASP A 141 18.02 -11.88 -13.24
N GLU A 142 18.05 -10.64 -13.71
CA GLU A 142 18.58 -9.53 -12.92
C GLU A 142 17.64 -9.13 -11.79
N PHE A 143 16.34 -9.11 -12.04
CA PHE A 143 15.33 -8.89 -11.04
C PHE A 143 15.43 -9.90 -9.89
N MET A 144 15.54 -11.19 -10.22
CA MET A 144 15.73 -12.26 -9.22
C MET A 144 17.05 -12.09 -8.46
N ARG A 145 18.13 -11.75 -9.17
CA ARG A 145 19.44 -11.49 -8.54
C ARG A 145 19.39 -10.34 -7.55
N VAL A 146 18.68 -9.25 -7.87
CA VAL A 146 18.50 -8.12 -6.94
C VAL A 146 17.78 -8.58 -5.68
N MET A 147 16.74 -9.40 -5.77
CA MET A 147 16.03 -9.96 -4.63
C MET A 147 16.96 -10.82 -3.76
N GLU A 148 17.72 -11.72 -4.38
CA GLU A 148 18.67 -12.60 -3.65
C GLU A 148 19.76 -11.78 -2.94
N GLU A 149 20.39 -10.86 -3.66
CA GLU A 149 21.46 -10.02 -3.10
C GLU A 149 20.94 -9.09 -2.00
N SER A 150 19.72 -8.58 -2.11
CA SER A 150 19.08 -7.81 -1.04
C SER A 150 19.02 -8.61 0.26
N VAL A 151 18.50 -9.83 0.20
CA VAL A 151 18.38 -10.70 1.38
C VAL A 151 19.76 -11.09 1.93
N LYS A 152 20.71 -11.44 1.07
CA LYS A 152 22.10 -11.79 1.49
C LYS A 152 22.78 -10.62 2.22
N ASN A 153 22.46 -9.39 1.84
CA ASN A 153 23.01 -8.19 2.48
C ASN A 153 22.16 -7.66 3.65
N GLY A 154 21.17 -8.41 4.10
CA GLY A 154 20.33 -8.06 5.25
C GLY A 154 19.21 -7.06 4.96
N TRP A 155 18.92 -6.79 3.70
CA TRP A 155 17.80 -5.95 3.28
C TRP A 155 16.54 -6.77 3.07
N THR A 156 15.40 -6.18 3.39
CA THR A 156 14.08 -6.74 3.09
C THR A 156 13.43 -5.96 1.95
N PHE A 157 12.49 -6.59 1.26
CA PHE A 157 11.68 -5.94 0.24
C PHE A 157 10.23 -6.36 0.35
N ALA A 158 9.32 -5.50 -0.08
CA ALA A 158 7.93 -5.86 -0.26
C ALA A 158 7.75 -6.49 -1.65
N TRP A 159 7.07 -7.62 -1.69
CA TRP A 159 6.87 -8.38 -2.92
C TRP A 159 5.37 -8.56 -3.18
N GLY A 160 4.92 -8.13 -4.36
CA GLY A 160 3.60 -8.41 -4.90
C GLY A 160 3.70 -9.56 -5.92
N ALA A 161 2.88 -10.58 -5.76
CA ALA A 161 2.81 -11.70 -6.68
C ALA A 161 1.36 -12.16 -6.87
N ASP A 162 1.08 -12.74 -8.03
CA ASP A 162 -0.17 -13.46 -8.24
C ASP A 162 -0.16 -14.75 -7.42
N VAL A 163 -1.18 -14.88 -6.58
CA VAL A 163 -1.37 -16.03 -5.70
C VAL A 163 -2.63 -16.83 -6.08
N SER A 164 -3.19 -16.56 -7.24
CA SER A 164 -4.39 -17.24 -7.76
C SER A 164 -4.07 -18.51 -8.55
N GLU A 165 -2.80 -18.75 -8.89
CA GLU A 165 -2.38 -19.91 -9.63
C GLU A 165 -2.53 -21.22 -8.84
N ASP A 166 -2.78 -22.33 -9.55
CA ASP A 166 -3.02 -23.65 -8.97
C ASP A 166 -1.87 -24.15 -8.07
N GLY A 167 -0.64 -23.74 -8.37
CA GLY A 167 0.54 -24.05 -7.56
C GLY A 167 0.62 -23.35 -6.21
N PHE A 168 -0.24 -22.35 -5.96
CA PHE A 168 -0.22 -21.57 -4.73
C PHE A 168 -1.36 -21.96 -3.78
N SER A 169 -1.05 -22.74 -2.74
CA SER A 169 -2.04 -23.22 -1.77
C SER A 169 -2.09 -22.35 -0.52
N ARG A 170 -3.25 -21.74 -0.26
CA ARG A 170 -3.55 -20.96 0.95
C ARG A 170 -4.17 -21.80 2.07
N ARG A 171 -4.00 -23.13 2.10
CA ARG A 171 -4.66 -23.95 3.11
C ARG A 171 -4.26 -23.53 4.51
N THR A 172 -5.27 -23.10 5.27
CA THR A 172 -5.18 -22.82 6.71
C THR A 172 -5.24 -24.13 7.48
N GLY A 173 -4.35 -24.31 8.44
CA GLY A 173 -4.25 -25.50 9.28
C GLY A 173 -2.81 -25.82 9.61
N LYS A 174 -2.53 -27.05 10.00
CA LYS A 174 -1.16 -27.52 10.28
C LYS A 174 -0.22 -27.44 9.07
N ASN A 175 -0.76 -27.27 7.87
CA ASN A 175 -0.01 -27.11 6.64
C ASN A 175 0.08 -25.63 6.29
N LYS A 176 1.28 -25.09 6.37
CA LYS A 176 1.66 -23.74 5.96
C LYS A 176 1.38 -23.53 4.47
N CYS A 177 1.25 -22.27 4.04
CA CYS A 177 1.21 -21.92 2.62
C CYS A 177 2.36 -22.61 1.88
N VAL A 178 2.02 -23.36 0.85
CA VAL A 178 3.00 -24.07 0.01
C VAL A 178 2.83 -23.57 -1.41
N ALA A 179 3.90 -23.07 -1.99
CA ALA A 179 4.02 -22.84 -3.42
C ALA A 179 4.75 -24.03 -4.04
N THR A 180 4.16 -24.65 -5.03
CA THR A 180 4.85 -25.68 -5.83
C THR A 180 5.52 -25.00 -7.02
N VAL A 181 6.77 -25.37 -7.29
CA VAL A 181 7.45 -24.92 -8.51
C VAL A 181 6.70 -25.51 -9.71
N PRO A 182 6.21 -24.68 -10.65
CA PRO A 182 5.53 -25.19 -11.83
C PRO A 182 6.50 -26.05 -12.65
N ASP A 183 5.97 -27.12 -13.23
CA ASP A 183 6.74 -27.92 -14.19
C ASP A 183 7.01 -27.05 -15.43
N THR A 184 8.26 -26.67 -15.62
CA THR A 184 8.70 -25.77 -16.70
C THR A 184 8.38 -26.28 -18.12
N LYS A 185 7.96 -27.55 -18.25
CA LYS A 185 7.50 -28.14 -19.52
C LYS A 185 6.03 -27.87 -19.81
N ALA A 186 5.23 -27.42 -18.83
CA ALA A 186 3.80 -27.18 -19.00
C ALA A 186 3.46 -25.73 -19.36
N SER A 187 4.41 -24.80 -19.31
CA SER A 187 4.23 -23.37 -19.54
C SER A 187 4.87 -22.84 -20.83
N ALA A 188 5.19 -23.72 -21.77
CA ALA A 188 5.69 -23.34 -23.10
C ALA A 188 4.59 -23.36 -24.16
#